data_cdba88bce44cffee140813718fab271b
#
_entry.id   cdba88bce44cffee140813718fab271b
#
_cell.length_a   1.000
_cell.length_b   1.000
_cell.length_c   1.000
_cell.angle_alpha   90.00
_cell.angle_beta   90.00
_cell.angle_gamma   90.00
#
_symmetry.space_group_name_H-M   'P 1'
#
loop_
_entity.id
_entity.type
_entity.pdbx_description
1 polymer ?
#
loop_
_entity_poly.entity_id
_entity_poly.type
_entity_poly.pdbx_seq_one_letter_code
_entity_poly.pdbx_strand_id
1 'polypeptide(L)'
;MGTYKMFRDSFSNERRLAWIRSKAQAEFRGEVWNISWEEFCHFWKTPSLWSRRGRHINNLVLTRYNVEAPWDKDNCCIITRDCHLK
;
A
#
# COMPACT_ATOMS: atom_id res chain seq x y z
N MET A 1 21.90 -18.06 5.78
CA MET A 1 21.49 -17.71 5.49
C MET A 1 20.53 -17.79 5.19
N GLY A 2 19.96 -17.71 5.17
CA GLY A 2 19.21 -17.62 4.64
C GLY A 2 18.39 -18.05 4.20
N THR A 3 18.11 -18.37 4.36
CA THR A 3 17.33 -18.66 3.92
C THR A 3 16.65 -18.48 2.99
N TYR A 4 16.06 -18.50 2.77
CA TYR A 4 15.44 -18.28 1.74
C TYR A 4 14.79 -17.07 1.74
N LYS A 5 14.63 -16.53 0.74
CA LYS A 5 13.80 -15.40 0.64
C LYS A 5 12.96 -15.49 -0.56
N MET A 6 11.70 -15.10 -0.41
CA MET A 6 10.79 -15.01 -1.50
C MET A 6 11.20 -13.90 -2.46
N PHE A 7 11.72 -12.81 -1.92
CA PHE A 7 12.20 -11.69 -2.73
C PHE A 7 13.64 -11.40 -2.39
N ARG A 8 14.42 -10.98 -3.39
CA ARG A 8 15.84 -10.78 -3.20
C ARG A 8 16.18 -9.50 -2.49
N ASP A 9 15.37 -8.46 -2.62
CA ASP A 9 15.73 -7.18 -2.07
C ASP A 9 14.73 -6.75 -1.01
N SER A 10 15.17 -5.87 -0.12
CA SER A 10 14.34 -5.41 0.98
C SER A 10 13.16 -4.57 0.49
N PHE A 11 13.30 -3.88 -0.63
CA PHE A 11 12.22 -3.09 -1.20
C PHE A 11 11.02 -3.97 -1.52
N SER A 12 11.23 -5.05 -2.26
CA SER A 12 10.13 -5.97 -2.60
C SER A 12 9.57 -6.67 -1.37
N ASN A 13 10.44 -7.04 -0.46
CA ASN A 13 10.05 -7.73 0.75
C ASN A 13 9.20 -6.83 1.65
N GLU A 14 9.59 -5.58 1.81
CA GLU A 14 8.84 -4.62 2.60
C GLU A 14 7.47 -4.33 1.99
N ARG A 15 7.41 -4.20 0.67
CA ARG A 15 6.14 -4.00 -0.01
C ARG A 15 5.21 -5.18 0.19
N ARG A 16 5.75 -6.39 0.14
CA ARG A 16 4.94 -7.61 0.33
C ARG A 16 4.33 -7.62 1.72
N LEU A 17 5.13 -7.32 2.73
CA LEU A 17 4.63 -7.26 4.10
C LEU A 17 3.57 -6.19 4.28
N ALA A 18 3.79 -5.03 3.66
CA ALA A 18 2.82 -3.93 3.74
C ALA A 18 1.51 -4.30 3.05
N TRP A 19 1.57 -5.01 1.92
CA TRP A 19 0.38 -5.46 1.22
C TRP A 19 -0.43 -6.42 2.10
N ILE A 20 0.25 -7.38 2.71
CA ILE A 20 -0.38 -8.35 3.61
C ILE A 20 -1.05 -7.63 4.79
N ARG A 21 -0.35 -6.68 5.40
CA ARG A 21 -0.88 -5.94 6.54
C ARG A 21 -2.05 -5.05 6.16
N SER A 22 -1.95 -4.39 5.01
CA SER A 22 -3.02 -3.51 4.54
C SER A 22 -4.29 -4.30 4.28
N LYS A 23 -4.15 -5.46 3.65
CA LYS A 23 -5.28 -6.35 3.42
C LYS A 23 -5.91 -6.80 4.73
N ALA A 24 -5.08 -7.23 5.68
CA ALA A 24 -5.58 -7.70 6.97
C ALA A 24 -6.31 -6.58 7.72
N GLN A 25 -5.77 -5.36 7.69
CA GLN A 25 -6.41 -4.24 8.36
C GLN A 25 -7.74 -3.87 7.73
N ALA A 26 -7.81 -3.87 6.40
CA ALA A 26 -9.05 -3.59 5.70
C ALA A 26 -10.11 -4.62 6.07
N GLU A 27 -9.74 -5.88 6.04
CA GLU A 27 -10.66 -6.96 6.38
C GLU A 27 -11.12 -6.88 7.83
N PHE A 28 -10.21 -6.51 8.72
CA PHE A 28 -10.56 -6.33 10.12
C PHE A 28 -11.61 -5.23 10.31
N ARG A 29 -11.54 -4.18 9.50
CA ARG A 29 -12.52 -3.09 9.56
C ARG A 29 -13.79 -3.38 8.77
N GLY A 30 -13.89 -4.56 8.16
CA GLY A 30 -15.06 -4.93 7.36
C GLY A 30 -15.05 -4.33 5.97
N GLU A 31 -13.90 -3.86 5.50
CA GLU A 31 -13.75 -3.29 4.17
C GLU A 31 -13.33 -4.37 3.19
N VAL A 32 -13.75 -4.25 1.94
CA VAL A 32 -13.41 -5.24 0.92
C VAL A 32 -12.07 -4.86 0.28
N TRP A 33 -11.15 -5.81 0.20
CA TRP A 33 -9.82 -5.60 -0.36
C TRP A 33 -9.68 -6.39 -1.66
N ASN A 34 -9.60 -5.68 -2.77
CA ASN A 34 -9.46 -6.27 -4.10
C ASN A 34 -8.23 -5.74 -4.83
N ILE A 35 -7.17 -5.45 -4.09
CA ILE A 35 -5.91 -5.04 -4.70
C ILE A 35 -4.97 -6.23 -4.70
N SER A 36 -4.60 -6.68 -5.89
CA SER A 36 -3.67 -7.80 -6.03
C SER A 36 -2.26 -7.35 -5.69
N TRP A 37 -1.37 -8.32 -5.50
CA TRP A 37 0.04 -8.03 -5.25
C TRP A 37 0.63 -7.20 -6.39
N GLU A 38 0.31 -7.57 -7.64
CA GLU A 38 0.82 -6.85 -8.80
C GLU A 38 0.31 -5.41 -8.84
N GLU A 39 -0.95 -5.20 -8.50
CA GLU A 39 -1.53 -3.87 -8.46
C GLU A 39 -0.92 -3.03 -7.36
N PHE A 40 -0.68 -3.62 -6.21
CA PHE A 40 -0.02 -2.92 -5.11
C PHE A 40 1.40 -2.49 -5.51
N CYS A 41 2.12 -3.38 -6.19
CA CYS A 41 3.45 -3.06 -6.71
C CYS A 41 3.39 -1.93 -7.73
N HIS A 42 2.31 -1.85 -8.51
CA HIS A 42 2.15 -0.79 -9.49
C HIS A 42 1.97 0.57 -8.80
N PHE A 43 1.21 0.62 -7.70
CA PHE A 43 1.07 1.86 -6.93
C PHE A 43 2.42 2.30 -6.38
N TRP A 44 3.17 1.38 -5.78
CA TRP A 44 4.46 1.68 -5.15
C TRP A 44 5.60 1.16 -6.01
N LYS A 45 5.68 1.63 -7.25
CA LYS A 45 6.50 0.96 -8.26
C LYS A 45 7.99 1.28 -8.19
N THR A 46 8.38 2.36 -7.51
CA THR A 46 9.80 2.70 -7.42
C THR A 46 10.24 2.79 -5.97
N PRO A 47 11.52 2.53 -5.68
CA PRO A 47 12.03 2.73 -4.33
C PRO A 47 11.87 4.17 -3.85
N SER A 48 11.93 5.13 -4.77
CA SER A 48 11.75 6.54 -4.43
C SER A 48 10.34 6.82 -3.91
N LEU A 49 9.33 6.32 -4.61
CA LEU A 49 7.94 6.44 -4.14
C LEU A 49 7.75 5.73 -2.81
N TRP A 50 8.29 4.53 -2.71
CA TRP A 50 8.14 3.72 -1.51
C TRP A 50 8.76 4.40 -0.29
N SER A 51 9.92 5.04 -0.46
CA SER A 51 10.60 5.69 0.64
C SER A 51 9.85 6.91 1.17
N ARG A 52 8.93 7.47 0.37
CA ARG A 52 8.13 8.62 0.80
C ARG A 52 6.85 8.20 1.54
N ARG A 53 6.61 6.91 1.65
CA ARG A 53 5.47 6.38 2.38
C ARG A 53 5.69 6.58 3.88
N GLY A 54 4.66 7.00 4.61
CA GLY A 54 4.83 7.16 6.04
C GLY A 54 3.68 7.90 6.70
N ARG A 55 3.91 8.33 7.93
CA ARG A 55 2.89 8.94 8.77
C ARG A 55 2.96 10.46 8.88
N HIS A 56 4.05 11.05 8.43
CA HIS A 56 4.17 12.51 8.45
C HIS A 56 3.26 13.12 7.39
N ILE A 57 2.89 14.38 7.58
CA ILE A 57 1.94 15.03 6.67
C ILE A 57 2.45 15.14 5.24
N ASN A 58 3.77 15.13 5.06
CA ASN A 58 4.35 15.20 3.73
C ASN A 58 4.63 13.83 3.13
N ASN A 59 4.36 12.76 3.87
CA ASN A 59 4.56 11.40 3.35
C ASN A 59 3.36 10.97 2.51
N LEU A 60 3.59 9.96 1.70
CA LEU A 60 2.57 9.42 0.80
C LEU A 60 1.81 8.29 1.47
N VAL A 61 0.52 8.21 1.16
CA VAL A 61 -0.34 7.13 1.62
C VAL A 61 -1.21 6.66 0.47
N LEU A 62 -1.59 5.39 0.52
CA LEU A 62 -2.57 4.83 -0.40
C LEU A 62 -3.94 5.03 0.22
N THR A 63 -4.87 5.59 -0.53
CA THR A 63 -6.22 5.85 -0.03
C THR A 63 -7.25 5.60 -1.12
N ARG A 64 -8.51 5.59 -0.73
CA ARG A 64 -9.62 5.39 -1.67
C ARG A 64 -10.24 6.73 -2.04
N TYR A 65 -10.68 6.83 -3.30
CA TYR A 65 -11.48 7.98 -3.74
C TYR A 65 -12.85 7.96 -3.06
N ASN A 66 -13.47 6.79 -3.04
CA ASN A 66 -14.77 6.59 -2.41
C ASN A 66 -14.60 5.59 -1.28
N VAL A 67 -14.71 6.07 -0.03
CA VAL A 67 -14.47 5.22 1.14
C VAL A 67 -15.58 4.20 1.36
N GLU A 68 -16.72 4.35 0.67
CA GLU A 68 -17.81 3.39 0.75
C GLU A 68 -17.65 2.23 -0.25
N ALA A 69 -16.71 2.35 -1.16
CA ALA A 69 -16.47 1.33 -2.19
C ALA A 69 -15.23 0.50 -1.84
N PRO A 70 -15.06 -0.69 -2.45
CA PRO A 70 -13.92 -1.53 -2.13
C PRO A 70 -12.58 -0.88 -2.45
N TRP A 71 -11.55 -1.41 -1.80
CA TRP A 71 -10.18 -1.12 -2.19
C TRP A 71 -9.89 -1.87 -3.47
N ASP A 72 -9.79 -1.16 -4.59
CA ASP A 72 -9.38 -1.76 -5.85
C ASP A 72 -8.59 -0.75 -6.66
N LYS A 73 -7.99 -1.20 -7.76
CA LYS A 73 -7.06 -0.37 -8.51
C LYS A 73 -7.70 0.90 -9.07
N ASP A 74 -9.01 0.89 -9.31
CA ASP A 74 -9.70 2.03 -9.90
C ASP A 74 -10.25 2.98 -8.86
N ASN A 75 -10.32 2.55 -7.61
CA ASN A 75 -10.85 3.36 -6.52
C ASN A 75 -9.74 3.86 -5.57
N CYS A 76 -8.48 3.69 -5.93
CA CYS A 76 -7.37 4.04 -5.04
C CYS A 76 -6.36 4.94 -5.71
N CYS A 77 -5.66 5.70 -4.91
CA CYS A 77 -4.58 6.57 -5.38
C CYS A 77 -3.59 6.81 -4.27
N ILE A 78 -2.42 7.31 -4.64
CA ILE A 78 -1.39 7.70 -3.68
C ILE A 78 -1.37 9.22 -3.61
N ILE A 79 -1.54 9.76 -2.41
CA ILE A 79 -1.52 11.20 -2.17
C ILE A 79 -0.72 11.46 -0.90
N THR A 80 -0.39 12.73 -0.65
CA THR A 80 0.25 13.06 0.62
C THR A 80 -0.75 12.90 1.75
N ARG A 81 -0.23 12.60 2.94
CA ARG A 81 -1.07 12.45 4.10
C ARG A 81 -1.80 13.75 4.42
N ASP A 82 -1.16 14.89 4.22
CA ASP A 82 -1.79 16.19 4.41
C ASP A 82 -3.05 16.31 3.53
N CYS A 83 -2.93 15.94 2.27
CA CYS A 83 -4.04 15.97 1.32
C CYS A 83 -5.15 14.98 1.75
N HIS A 84 -4.74 13.82 2.25
CA HIS A 84 -5.68 12.79 2.71
C HIS A 84 -6.51 13.28 3.90
N LEU A 85 -5.91 14.07 4.80
CA LEU A 85 -6.60 14.54 5.99
C LEU A 85 -7.53 15.70 5.73
N LYS A 86 -7.45 16.31 4.55
CA LYS A 86 -8.36 17.37 4.17
C LYS A 86 -9.59 16.81 3.50
#